data_71d19daccff74bf16d2e6c95b6196575
#
_entry.id   71d19daccff74bf16d2e6c95b6196575
#
_cell.length_a   1.000
_cell.length_b   1.000
_cell.length_c   1.000
_cell.angle_alpha   90.00
_cell.angle_beta   90.00
_cell.angle_gamma   90.00
#
_symmetry.space_group_name_H-M   'P 1'
#
loop_
_entity.id
_entity.type
_entity.pdbx_description
1 polymer ?
#
loop_
_entity_poly.entity_id
_entity_poly.type
_entity_poly.pdbx_seq_one_letter_code
_entity_poly.pdbx_strand_id
1 'polypeptide(L)'
;MFLSVFLHELAHVWAARRQGIGTQRIDLYLFGGIAWFKPGAASPYGWAWISFAGPLVNIVMAAGLATAYYLFARPLLPAEPDGLFSWPPPRPDTLLEWTLWLGALVNVVLAILNLLPAYPLDGGAIARHLLAPRFGAETATRIVGFCGIVLSILRFAVIVPAATAGILIWIPPSFRPNWRAFRAAGNKKPAPQHPA
;
A
#
# COMPACT_ATOMS: atom_id res chain seq x y z
N MET A 1 -11.64 8.15 4.91
CA MET A 1 -10.62 7.97 3.86
C MET A 1 -9.47 9.00 3.95
N PHE A 2 -9.71 10.30 3.88
CA PHE A 2 -8.64 11.32 3.94
C PHE A 2 -7.75 11.18 5.19
N LEU A 3 -8.35 11.03 6.37
CA LEU A 3 -7.60 10.83 7.62
C LEU A 3 -6.72 9.57 7.58
N SER A 4 -7.21 8.48 7.00
CA SER A 4 -6.44 7.23 6.85
C SER A 4 -5.22 7.42 5.97
N VAL A 5 -5.37 8.13 4.85
CA VAL A 5 -4.26 8.47 3.95
C VAL A 5 -3.27 9.40 4.63
N PHE A 6 -3.77 10.42 5.33
CA PHE A 6 -2.91 11.36 6.06
C PHE A 6 -2.05 10.66 7.14
N LEU A 7 -2.67 9.81 7.95
CA LEU A 7 -1.96 9.05 8.99
C LEU A 7 -0.96 8.05 8.39
N HIS A 8 -1.28 7.45 7.26
CA HIS A 8 -0.40 6.59 6.49
C HIS A 8 0.88 7.36 6.07
N GLU A 9 0.75 8.53 5.42
CA GLU A 9 1.90 9.35 5.03
C GLU A 9 2.71 9.84 6.24
N LEU A 10 2.01 10.20 7.32
CA LEU A 10 2.66 10.63 8.57
C LEU A 10 3.50 9.50 9.18
N ALA A 11 3.06 8.24 9.03
CA ALA A 11 3.82 7.08 9.50
C ALA A 11 5.13 6.90 8.73
N HIS A 12 5.14 7.10 7.41
CA HIS A 12 6.37 7.11 6.62
C HIS A 12 7.34 8.19 7.10
N VAL A 13 6.83 9.40 7.34
CA VAL A 13 7.64 10.53 7.85
C VAL A 13 8.20 10.23 9.25
N TRP A 14 7.39 9.67 10.13
CA TRP A 14 7.83 9.28 11.46
C TRP A 14 8.94 8.21 11.40
N ALA A 15 8.75 7.17 10.59
CA ALA A 15 9.73 6.11 10.40
C ALA A 15 11.04 6.64 9.79
N ALA A 16 10.96 7.55 8.80
CA ALA A 16 12.11 8.20 8.19
C ALA A 16 12.90 9.02 9.20
N ARG A 17 12.23 9.83 10.04
CA ARG A 17 12.87 10.59 11.11
C ARG A 17 13.61 9.70 12.13
N ARG A 18 13.04 8.54 12.45
CA ARG A 18 13.70 7.54 13.31
C ARG A 18 14.95 6.93 12.68
N GLN A 19 15.07 6.97 11.36
CA GLN A 19 16.28 6.59 10.60
C GLN A 19 17.22 7.79 10.32
N GLY A 20 16.98 8.96 10.92
CA GLY A 20 17.78 10.18 10.69
C GLY A 20 17.53 10.87 9.35
N ILE A 21 16.45 10.49 8.63
CA ILE A 21 16.12 11.05 7.33
C ILE A 21 15.10 12.18 7.50
N GLY A 22 15.47 13.38 7.05
CA GLY A 22 14.59 14.55 7.06
C GLY A 22 13.54 14.45 5.95
N THR A 23 12.34 14.97 6.22
CA THR A 23 11.28 15.13 5.21
C THR A 23 11.36 16.52 4.59
N GLN A 24 11.18 16.63 3.28
CA GLN A 24 11.11 17.92 2.58
C GLN A 24 9.68 18.45 2.56
N ARG A 25 8.74 17.62 2.11
CA ARG A 25 7.31 17.95 2.02
C ARG A 25 6.46 16.68 1.95
N ILE A 26 5.17 16.84 2.20
CA ILE A 26 4.14 15.82 1.99
C ILE A 26 3.10 16.41 1.07
N ASP A 27 2.86 15.77 -0.07
CA ASP A 27 1.81 16.11 -1.00
C ASP A 27 0.65 15.14 -0.79
N LEU A 28 -0.52 15.64 -0.42
CA LEU A 28 -1.72 14.82 -0.22
C LEU A 28 -2.67 14.99 -1.40
N TYR A 29 -3.14 13.86 -1.92
CA TYR A 29 -4.13 13.77 -2.98
C TYR A 29 -5.38 13.04 -2.47
N LEU A 30 -6.46 13.12 -3.22
CA LEU A 30 -7.75 12.50 -2.82
C LEU A 30 -7.63 10.97 -2.59
N PHE A 31 -6.78 10.29 -3.34
CA PHE A 31 -6.61 8.83 -3.31
C PHE A 31 -5.21 8.37 -2.90
N GLY A 32 -4.41 9.22 -2.29
CA GLY A 32 -3.05 8.88 -1.87
C GLY A 32 -2.26 10.09 -1.43
N GLY A 33 -1.00 9.86 -1.04
CA GLY A 33 -0.05 10.90 -0.71
C GLY A 33 1.33 10.57 -1.25
N ILE A 34 2.24 11.53 -1.20
CA ILE A 34 3.66 11.35 -1.52
C ILE A 34 4.48 12.13 -0.50
N ALA A 35 5.26 11.40 0.30
CA ALA A 35 6.25 12.01 1.17
C ALA A 35 7.58 12.14 0.42
N TRP A 36 8.13 13.35 0.39
CA TRP A 36 9.42 13.64 -0.22
C TRP A 36 10.48 13.70 0.87
N PHE A 37 11.48 12.85 0.75
CA PHE A 37 12.57 12.75 1.72
C PHE A 37 13.82 13.49 1.22
N LYS A 38 14.61 14.02 2.17
CA LYS A 38 15.96 14.51 1.88
C LYS A 38 16.87 13.33 1.55
N PRO A 39 17.91 13.54 0.74
CA PRO A 39 18.94 12.51 0.57
C PRO A 39 19.45 12.06 1.94
N GLY A 40 19.49 10.76 2.16
CA GLY A 40 19.90 10.17 3.43
C GLY A 40 20.35 8.73 3.24
N ALA A 41 21.18 8.24 4.15
CA ALA A 41 21.79 6.92 4.09
C ALA A 41 21.10 5.96 5.09
N ALA A 42 19.87 5.56 4.82
CA ALA A 42 19.31 4.41 5.54
C ALA A 42 19.83 3.10 4.92
N SER A 43 19.92 2.07 5.75
CA SER A 43 20.17 0.71 5.25
C SER A 43 19.00 0.24 4.35
N PRO A 44 19.19 -0.78 3.51
CA PRO A 44 18.09 -1.35 2.74
C PRO A 44 16.90 -1.75 3.61
N TYR A 45 17.15 -2.35 4.76
CA TYR A 45 16.11 -2.70 5.74
C TYR A 45 15.45 -1.46 6.38
N GLY A 46 16.23 -0.39 6.59
CA GLY A 46 15.69 0.91 7.05
C GLY A 46 14.70 1.49 6.04
N TRP A 47 15.04 1.48 4.75
CA TRP A 47 14.13 1.91 3.70
C TRP A 47 12.90 1.01 3.57
N ALA A 48 13.06 -0.31 3.70
CA ALA A 48 11.92 -1.23 3.73
C ALA A 48 10.99 -0.95 4.92
N TRP A 49 11.55 -0.65 6.09
CA TRP A 49 10.78 -0.26 7.28
C TRP A 49 10.03 1.06 7.06
N ILE A 50 10.69 2.08 6.51
CA ILE A 50 10.05 3.36 6.17
C ILE A 50 8.83 3.12 5.28
N SER A 51 8.99 2.32 4.21
CA SER A 51 7.90 2.00 3.30
C SER A 51 6.81 1.13 3.94
N PHE A 52 7.13 0.30 4.93
CA PHE A 52 6.14 -0.54 5.61
C PHE A 52 5.33 0.23 6.66
N ALA A 53 5.84 1.33 7.19
CA ALA A 53 5.21 2.09 8.27
C ALA A 53 3.80 2.60 7.90
N GLY A 54 3.58 3.03 6.66
CA GLY A 54 2.27 3.47 6.18
C GLY A 54 1.24 2.34 6.18
N PRO A 55 1.46 1.23 5.47
CA PRO A 55 0.59 0.06 5.52
C PRO A 55 0.34 -0.45 6.93
N LEU A 56 1.35 -0.44 7.81
CA LEU A 56 1.21 -0.86 9.20
C LEU A 56 0.18 -0.01 9.96
N VAL A 57 0.20 1.31 9.79
CA VAL A 57 -0.80 2.20 10.40
C VAL A 57 -2.19 1.88 9.89
N ASN A 58 -2.36 1.60 8.61
CA ASN A 58 -3.66 1.19 8.07
C ASN A 58 -4.13 -0.15 8.67
N ILE A 59 -3.24 -1.13 8.86
CA ILE A 59 -3.57 -2.40 9.53
C ILE A 59 -4.03 -2.15 10.98
N VAL A 60 -3.31 -1.33 11.73
CA VAL A 60 -3.66 -0.98 13.12
C VAL A 60 -5.00 -0.25 13.18
N MET A 61 -5.23 0.71 12.28
CA MET A 61 -6.50 1.42 12.20
C MET A 61 -7.66 0.49 11.83
N ALA A 62 -7.46 -0.41 10.86
CA ALA A 62 -8.47 -1.40 10.48
C ALA A 62 -8.85 -2.29 11.68
N ALA A 63 -7.84 -2.81 12.38
CA ALA A 63 -8.06 -3.64 13.57
C ALA A 63 -8.79 -2.86 14.69
N GLY A 64 -8.37 -1.62 14.98
CA GLY A 64 -8.99 -0.77 15.99
C GLY A 64 -10.46 -0.45 15.68
N LEU A 65 -10.75 -0.06 14.42
CA LEU A 65 -12.10 0.25 13.96
C LEU A 65 -13.00 -1.00 13.94
N ALA A 66 -12.47 -2.15 13.50
CA ALA A 66 -13.20 -3.41 13.55
C ALA A 66 -13.49 -3.83 15.01
N THR A 67 -12.53 -3.71 15.90
CA THR A 67 -12.73 -3.98 17.34
C THR A 67 -13.79 -3.06 17.92
N ALA A 68 -13.72 -1.76 17.62
CA ALA A 68 -14.72 -0.79 18.08
C ALA A 68 -16.13 -1.14 17.53
N TYR A 69 -16.23 -1.56 16.27
CA TYR A 69 -17.49 -2.02 15.69
C TYR A 69 -18.05 -3.22 16.47
N TYR A 70 -17.24 -4.23 16.75
CA TYR A 70 -17.67 -5.41 17.50
C TYR A 70 -18.05 -5.12 18.95
N LEU A 71 -17.36 -4.20 19.61
CA LEU A 71 -17.61 -3.87 21.02
C LEU A 71 -18.80 -2.92 21.24
N PHE A 72 -18.97 -1.93 20.36
CA PHE A 72 -19.91 -0.83 20.59
C PHE A 72 -21.14 -0.87 19.66
N ALA A 73 -21.01 -1.42 18.47
CA ALA A 73 -22.10 -1.44 17.51
C ALA A 73 -22.90 -2.76 17.56
N ARG A 74 -22.22 -3.90 17.60
CA ARG A 74 -22.84 -5.21 17.57
C ARG A 74 -23.74 -5.56 18.78
N PRO A 75 -23.43 -5.15 20.03
CA PRO A 75 -24.32 -5.41 21.17
C PRO A 75 -25.72 -4.82 21.07
N LEU A 76 -25.92 -3.86 20.16
CA LEU A 76 -27.22 -3.20 19.92
C LEU A 76 -28.06 -3.97 18.88
N LEU A 77 -27.50 -4.97 18.21
CA LEU A 77 -28.22 -5.80 17.26
C LEU A 77 -28.81 -7.02 17.97
N PRO A 78 -30.05 -7.46 17.62
CA PRO A 78 -30.57 -8.74 18.10
C PRO A 78 -29.56 -9.84 17.78
N ALA A 79 -29.36 -10.77 18.72
CA ALA A 79 -28.49 -11.92 18.52
C ALA A 79 -29.10 -12.81 17.42
N GLU A 80 -28.64 -12.60 16.18
CA GLU A 80 -28.94 -13.57 15.14
C GLU A 80 -28.22 -14.88 15.46
N PRO A 81 -28.87 -16.04 15.24
CA PRO A 81 -28.31 -17.36 15.58
C PRO A 81 -27.05 -17.71 14.79
N ASP A 82 -26.72 -16.92 13.77
CA ASP A 82 -25.56 -17.18 12.89
C ASP A 82 -24.31 -16.59 13.50
N GLY A 83 -23.34 -17.46 13.76
CA GLY A 83 -22.13 -17.21 14.52
C GLY A 83 -21.27 -16.01 14.07
N LEU A 84 -20.13 -15.87 14.72
CA LEU A 84 -19.16 -14.75 14.61
C LEU A 84 -18.73 -14.40 13.17
N PHE A 85 -19.02 -15.26 12.19
CA PHE A 85 -18.68 -15.17 10.76
C PHE A 85 -19.91 -15.33 9.84
N SER A 86 -21.05 -14.74 10.19
CA SER A 86 -22.17 -14.69 9.22
C SER A 86 -21.76 -13.90 7.97
N TRP A 87 -21.92 -14.49 6.79
CA TRP A 87 -21.78 -13.82 5.52
C TRP A 87 -23.13 -13.79 4.80
N PRO A 88 -23.61 -12.65 4.33
CA PRO A 88 -23.00 -11.30 4.41
C PRO A 88 -22.96 -10.76 5.85
N PRO A 89 -22.00 -9.85 6.15
CA PRO A 89 -21.95 -9.23 7.47
C PRO A 89 -23.25 -8.49 7.75
N PRO A 90 -23.70 -8.41 9.04
CA PRO A 90 -24.90 -7.67 9.39
C PRO A 90 -24.82 -6.25 8.83
N ARG A 91 -25.90 -5.79 8.21
CA ARG A 91 -25.95 -4.43 7.63
C ARG A 91 -25.88 -3.43 8.76
N PRO A 92 -24.97 -2.44 8.69
CA PRO A 92 -24.96 -1.38 9.67
C PRO A 92 -26.28 -0.58 9.59
N ASP A 93 -26.91 -0.30 10.73
CA ASP A 93 -28.19 0.41 10.78
C ASP A 93 -28.00 1.88 11.22
N THR A 94 -26.91 2.17 11.93
CA THR A 94 -26.61 3.51 12.42
C THR A 94 -25.43 4.15 11.69
N LEU A 95 -25.35 5.49 11.72
CA LEU A 95 -24.22 6.23 11.15
C LEU A 95 -22.89 5.84 11.80
N LEU A 96 -22.89 5.53 13.11
CA LEU A 96 -21.70 5.08 13.82
C LEU A 96 -21.21 3.73 13.28
N GLU A 97 -22.10 2.77 13.13
CA GLU A 97 -21.80 1.44 12.60
C GLU A 97 -21.22 1.52 11.18
N TRP A 98 -21.89 2.29 10.31
CA TRP A 98 -21.39 2.54 8.96
C TRP A 98 -19.99 3.16 8.96
N THR A 99 -19.76 4.12 9.85
CA THR A 99 -18.44 4.80 9.94
C THR A 99 -17.35 3.84 10.39
N LEU A 100 -17.62 3.03 11.42
CA LEU A 100 -16.63 2.05 11.94
C LEU A 100 -16.38 0.95 10.92
N TRP A 101 -17.42 0.36 10.35
CA TRP A 101 -17.30 -0.73 9.39
C TRP A 101 -16.62 -0.29 8.09
N LEU A 102 -17.11 0.80 7.48
CA LEU A 102 -16.53 1.34 6.24
C LEU A 102 -15.10 1.87 6.48
N GLY A 103 -14.86 2.48 7.64
CA GLY A 103 -13.53 2.91 8.05
C GLY A 103 -12.55 1.73 8.15
N ALA A 104 -12.96 0.63 8.79
CA ALA A 104 -12.16 -0.60 8.84
C ALA A 104 -11.89 -1.15 7.44
N LEU A 105 -12.93 -1.29 6.61
CA LEU A 105 -12.81 -1.80 5.25
C LEU A 105 -11.86 -0.96 4.38
N VAL A 106 -11.99 0.36 4.41
CA VAL A 106 -11.11 1.28 3.67
C VAL A 106 -9.65 1.10 4.09
N ASN A 107 -9.38 0.95 5.38
CA ASN A 107 -8.01 0.76 5.86
C ASN A 107 -7.45 -0.62 5.47
N VAL A 108 -8.27 -1.68 5.47
CA VAL A 108 -7.86 -3.00 4.94
C VAL A 108 -7.50 -2.90 3.47
N VAL A 109 -8.35 -2.27 2.66
CA VAL A 109 -8.12 -2.10 1.23
C VAL A 109 -6.85 -1.28 0.96
N LEU A 110 -6.66 -0.16 1.69
CA LEU A 110 -5.45 0.66 1.58
C LEU A 110 -4.19 -0.14 1.94
N ALA A 111 -4.22 -0.94 3.01
CA ALA A 111 -3.10 -1.76 3.41
C ALA A 111 -2.78 -2.82 2.34
N ILE A 112 -3.77 -3.56 1.86
CA ILE A 112 -3.58 -4.60 0.84
C ILE A 112 -3.04 -3.99 -0.46
N LEU A 113 -3.65 -2.92 -0.95
CA LEU A 113 -3.21 -2.27 -2.19
C LEU A 113 -1.78 -1.75 -2.06
N ASN A 114 -1.44 -1.08 -0.95
CA ASN A 114 -0.10 -0.55 -0.75
C ASN A 114 0.96 -1.63 -0.50
N LEU A 115 0.60 -2.83 -0.07
CA LEU A 115 1.53 -3.95 0.09
C LEU A 115 1.78 -4.73 -1.22
N LEU A 116 1.06 -4.46 -2.31
CA LEU A 116 1.33 -5.11 -3.59
C LEU A 116 2.74 -4.79 -4.10
N PRO A 117 3.51 -5.78 -4.57
CA PRO A 117 4.89 -5.60 -5.04
C PRO A 117 4.94 -4.94 -6.42
N ALA A 118 4.53 -3.69 -6.51
CA ALA A 118 4.43 -2.94 -7.76
C ALA A 118 4.65 -1.44 -7.54
N TYR A 119 5.25 -0.76 -8.51
CA TYR A 119 5.37 0.70 -8.48
C TYR A 119 4.06 1.39 -8.91
N PRO A 120 3.72 2.51 -8.29
CA PRO A 120 4.44 3.28 -7.28
C PRO A 120 4.08 2.96 -5.82
N LEU A 121 3.57 1.77 -5.53
CA LEU A 121 3.09 1.37 -4.21
C LEU A 121 4.23 1.07 -3.22
N ASP A 122 3.95 1.14 -1.92
CA ASP A 122 4.94 0.89 -0.86
C ASP A 122 5.49 -0.53 -0.91
N GLY A 123 4.65 -1.52 -1.23
CA GLY A 123 5.04 -2.91 -1.42
C GLY A 123 6.10 -3.08 -2.51
N GLY A 124 6.07 -2.25 -3.55
CA GLY A 124 7.14 -2.19 -4.55
C GLY A 124 8.47 -1.71 -3.97
N ALA A 125 8.45 -0.67 -3.14
CA ALA A 125 9.64 -0.17 -2.45
C ALA A 125 10.15 -1.19 -1.42
N ILE A 126 9.26 -1.76 -0.62
CA ILE A 126 9.58 -2.83 0.36
C ILE A 126 10.28 -3.99 -0.34
N ALA A 127 9.65 -4.57 -1.37
CA ALA A 127 10.19 -5.70 -2.09
C ALA A 127 11.56 -5.38 -2.72
N ARG A 128 11.71 -4.21 -3.35
CA ARG A 128 12.98 -3.77 -3.91
C ARG A 128 14.08 -3.71 -2.85
N HIS A 129 13.81 -3.09 -1.70
CA HIS A 129 14.82 -2.91 -0.65
C HIS A 129 15.19 -4.23 0.05
N LEU A 130 14.25 -5.16 0.20
CA LEU A 130 14.51 -6.49 0.75
C LEU A 130 15.28 -7.40 -0.23
N LEU A 131 15.04 -7.28 -1.53
CA LEU A 131 15.71 -8.08 -2.56
C LEU A 131 17.10 -7.54 -2.94
N ALA A 132 17.31 -6.22 -2.84
CA ALA A 132 18.53 -5.56 -3.28
C ALA A 132 19.81 -6.09 -2.62
N PRO A 133 19.88 -6.42 -1.32
CA PRO A 133 21.09 -6.97 -0.70
C PRO A 133 21.49 -8.33 -1.27
N ARG A 134 20.54 -9.13 -1.75
CA ARG A 134 20.81 -10.49 -2.26
C ARG A 134 21.02 -10.53 -3.78
N PHE A 135 20.26 -9.75 -4.52
CA PHE A 135 20.23 -9.84 -6.00
C PHE A 135 20.82 -8.60 -6.70
N GLY A 136 21.21 -7.58 -5.93
CA GLY A 136 21.62 -6.28 -6.46
C GLY A 136 20.40 -5.36 -6.74
N ALA A 137 20.64 -4.06 -6.67
CA ALA A 137 19.57 -3.05 -6.78
C ALA A 137 18.86 -3.05 -8.16
N GLU A 138 19.60 -3.33 -9.22
CA GLU A 138 19.05 -3.37 -10.59
C GLU A 138 18.14 -4.58 -10.79
N THR A 139 18.60 -5.78 -10.40
CA THR A 139 17.80 -7.00 -10.47
C THR A 139 16.55 -6.91 -9.61
N ALA A 140 16.68 -6.40 -8.38
CA ALA A 140 15.53 -6.17 -7.49
C ALA A 140 14.50 -5.23 -8.13
N THR A 141 14.94 -4.12 -8.72
CA THR A 141 14.05 -3.18 -9.43
C THR A 141 13.35 -3.83 -10.62
N ARG A 142 14.07 -4.70 -11.34
CA ARG A 142 13.53 -5.43 -12.50
C ARG A 142 12.47 -6.45 -12.08
N ILE A 143 12.74 -7.22 -11.02
CA ILE A 143 11.78 -8.18 -10.45
C ILE A 143 10.48 -7.47 -10.06
N VAL A 144 10.58 -6.40 -9.28
CA VAL A 144 9.40 -5.63 -8.84
C VAL A 144 8.66 -5.00 -10.03
N GLY A 145 9.40 -4.46 -11.01
CA GLY A 145 8.80 -3.94 -12.24
C GLY A 145 8.03 -5.01 -13.03
N PHE A 146 8.57 -6.23 -13.13
CA PHE A 146 7.88 -7.37 -13.75
C PHE A 146 6.61 -7.75 -12.99
N CYS A 147 6.68 -7.91 -11.66
CA CYS A 147 5.51 -8.17 -10.83
C CYS A 147 4.42 -7.09 -11.03
N GLY A 148 4.83 -5.83 -11.07
CA GLY A 148 3.91 -4.71 -11.30
C GLY A 148 3.29 -4.71 -12.70
N ILE A 149 3.99 -5.17 -13.73
CA ILE A 149 3.42 -5.38 -15.09
C ILE A 149 2.34 -6.45 -15.03
N VAL A 150 2.65 -7.61 -14.44
CA VAL A 150 1.69 -8.73 -14.30
C VAL A 150 0.44 -8.26 -13.55
N LEU A 151 0.61 -7.60 -12.40
CA LEU A 151 -0.51 -7.05 -11.62
C LEU A 151 -1.30 -5.99 -12.40
N SER A 152 -0.63 -5.18 -13.21
CA SER A 152 -1.31 -4.19 -14.06
C SER A 152 -2.14 -4.84 -15.17
N ILE A 153 -1.71 -5.99 -15.69
CA ILE A 153 -2.47 -6.77 -16.68
C ILE A 153 -3.67 -7.45 -15.99
N LEU A 154 -3.44 -8.12 -14.86
CA LEU A 154 -4.50 -8.78 -14.09
C LEU A 154 -5.60 -7.80 -13.65
N ARG A 155 -5.22 -6.55 -13.35
CA ARG A 155 -6.17 -5.49 -13.05
C ARG A 155 -7.23 -5.32 -14.14
N PHE A 156 -6.87 -5.42 -15.41
CA PHE A 156 -7.85 -5.28 -16.51
C PHE A 156 -8.90 -6.39 -16.49
N ALA A 157 -8.55 -7.58 -16.00
CA ALA A 157 -9.51 -8.67 -15.82
C ALA A 157 -10.61 -8.33 -14.78
N VAL A 158 -10.32 -7.40 -13.86
CA VAL A 158 -11.30 -6.93 -12.87
C VAL A 158 -12.00 -5.65 -13.33
N ILE A 159 -11.25 -4.70 -13.91
CA ILE A 159 -11.81 -3.38 -14.30
C ILE A 159 -12.79 -3.52 -15.45
N VAL A 160 -12.51 -4.37 -16.45
CA VAL A 160 -13.38 -4.50 -17.63
C VAL A 160 -14.78 -4.99 -17.24
N PRO A 161 -14.94 -6.12 -16.49
CA PRO A 161 -16.25 -6.54 -16.01
C PRO A 161 -16.94 -5.53 -15.10
N ALA A 162 -16.18 -4.84 -14.22
CA ALA A 162 -16.73 -3.81 -13.35
C ALA A 162 -17.26 -2.61 -14.14
N ALA A 163 -16.53 -2.17 -15.16
CA ALA A 163 -16.97 -1.09 -16.05
C ALA A 163 -18.23 -1.45 -16.86
N THR A 164 -18.34 -2.70 -17.32
CA THR A 164 -19.56 -3.18 -18.02
C THR A 164 -20.76 -3.25 -17.07
N ALA A 165 -20.52 -3.45 -15.76
CA ALA A 165 -21.55 -3.40 -14.73
C ALA A 165 -21.85 -1.95 -14.23
N GLY A 166 -21.29 -0.92 -14.88
CA GLY A 166 -21.48 0.48 -14.51
C GLY A 166 -20.66 0.94 -13.30
N ILE A 167 -19.70 0.15 -12.83
CA ILE A 167 -18.84 0.45 -11.69
C ILE A 167 -17.49 0.93 -12.21
N LEU A 168 -17.23 2.25 -12.09
CA LEU A 168 -15.93 2.82 -12.47
C LEU A 168 -14.96 2.74 -11.28
N ILE A 169 -14.04 1.78 -11.31
CA ILE A 169 -13.03 1.59 -10.27
C ILE A 169 -11.66 1.91 -10.85
N TRP A 170 -10.95 2.86 -10.25
CA TRP A 170 -9.54 3.07 -10.52
C TRP A 170 -8.71 2.33 -9.48
N ILE A 171 -7.94 1.32 -9.90
CA ILE A 171 -7.10 0.51 -9.02
C ILE A 171 -5.64 0.61 -9.49
N PRO A 172 -4.68 1.08 -8.63
CA PRO A 172 -3.26 0.92 -8.90
C PRO A 172 -2.89 -0.58 -8.80
N PRO A 173 -1.79 -1.05 -9.39
CA PRO A 173 -0.68 -0.31 -9.96
C PRO A 173 -0.86 0.09 -11.43
N SER A 174 -0.13 1.14 -11.85
CA SER A 174 -0.12 1.60 -13.23
C SER A 174 0.96 0.89 -14.06
N PHE A 175 0.66 0.57 -15.33
CA PHE A 175 1.61 -0.12 -16.23
C PHE A 175 2.89 0.68 -16.49
N ARG A 176 2.77 1.99 -16.77
CA ARG A 176 3.90 2.84 -17.16
C ARG A 176 5.08 2.89 -16.17
N PRO A 177 4.88 3.12 -14.84
CA PRO A 177 5.98 3.11 -13.88
C PRO A 177 6.70 1.77 -13.82
N ASN A 178 5.95 0.68 -13.83
CA ASN A 178 6.49 -0.68 -13.76
C ASN A 178 7.27 -1.05 -15.02
N TRP A 179 6.77 -0.70 -16.21
CA TRP A 179 7.48 -0.87 -17.47
C TRP A 179 8.79 -0.07 -17.51
N ARG A 180 8.77 1.19 -17.03
CA ARG A 180 10.00 2.00 -16.94
C ARG A 180 11.01 1.38 -16.00
N ALA A 181 10.60 0.91 -14.81
CA ALA A 181 11.46 0.25 -13.84
C ALA A 181 12.07 -1.03 -14.42
N PHE A 182 11.28 -1.86 -15.11
CA PHE A 182 11.74 -3.08 -15.76
C PHE A 182 12.78 -2.81 -16.86
N ARG A 183 12.54 -1.81 -17.73
CA ARG A 183 13.46 -1.47 -18.84
C ARG A 183 14.71 -0.73 -18.38
N ALA A 184 14.61 0.19 -17.43
CA ALA A 184 15.75 0.96 -16.94
C ALA A 184 16.83 0.07 -16.32
N ALA A 185 16.42 -0.96 -15.60
CA ALA A 185 17.34 -1.95 -15.04
C ALA A 185 17.98 -2.89 -16.09
N GLY A 186 17.44 -2.95 -17.31
CA GLY A 186 17.98 -3.77 -18.39
C GLY A 186 18.97 -3.04 -19.32
N ASN A 187 19.04 -1.70 -19.25
CA ASN A 187 19.75 -0.88 -20.23
C ASN A 187 21.10 -0.30 -19.76
N LYS A 188 21.49 -0.51 -18.51
CA LYS A 188 22.82 -0.11 -18.04
C LYS A 188 23.84 -1.13 -18.52
N LYS A 189 24.66 -0.74 -19.52
CA LYS A 189 25.90 -1.45 -19.85
C LYS A 189 26.74 -1.59 -18.57
N PRO A 190 27.36 -2.75 -18.30
CA PRO A 190 28.32 -2.88 -17.21
C PRO A 190 29.35 -1.74 -17.34
N ALA A 191 29.67 -1.11 -16.21
CA ALA A 191 30.74 -0.12 -16.20
C ALA A 191 31.99 -0.74 -16.77
N PRO A 192 32.77 -0.02 -17.61
CA PRO A 192 34.03 -0.56 -18.16
C PRO A 192 34.89 -0.95 -16.96
N GLN A 193 35.28 -2.23 -16.93
CA GLN A 193 36.27 -2.70 -15.98
C GLN A 193 37.58 -1.98 -16.35
N HIS A 194 38.06 -1.07 -15.52
CA HIS A 194 39.39 -0.54 -15.65
C HIS A 194 40.35 -1.71 -15.44
N PRO A 195 41.24 -2.01 -16.43
CA PRO A 195 42.32 -2.94 -16.20
C PRO A 195 43.24 -2.40 -15.11
N ALA A 196 43.65 -3.27 -14.21
CA ALA A 196 44.59 -3.02 -13.14
C ALA A 196 45.99 -2.62 -13.67
#